data_a6f2c27e798d81d3b7c92e79843a6c75
#
_entry.id   a6f2c27e798d81d3b7c92e79843a6c75
#
_cell.length_a   1.000
_cell.length_b   1.000
_cell.length_c   1.000
_cell.angle_alpha   90.00
_cell.angle_beta   90.00
_cell.angle_gamma   90.00
#
_symmetry.space_group_name_H-M   'P 1'
#
loop_
_entity.id
_entity.type
_entity.pdbx_description
1 polymer ?
#
loop_
_entity_poly.entity_id
_entity_poly.type
_entity_poly.pdbx_seq_one_letter_code
_entity_poly.pdbx_strand_id
1 'polypeptide(L)'
;MATTAISLAAVFYYLLKNPRCHQKLMQELDAALESGTLENRPSGITTWAESQKLPYLDACIKEAFRLHPAPGLVIERIVPKQGAEICGEHIPGGTIVGCNAWVIHRRPEIFGDDVEAFRPERWLDASPDVRKKMDGSMLQFGMGARTCIGKNISLLEIYKLVPSFLRRFEVRLLLIRAAKSRDFCEGEFANGHPQQVQLANPEKEWRLHNAWFVKQLDFNTTFRPRSSTPMTVS
;
A
#
# COMPACT_ATOMS: atom_id res chain seq x y z
N MET A 1 3.36 -7.05 -13.56
CA MET A 1 3.76 -7.56 -12.24
C MET A 1 4.60 -6.58 -11.42
N ALA A 2 5.52 -5.81 -11.98
CA ALA A 2 6.37 -4.90 -11.19
C ALA A 2 5.60 -3.85 -10.37
N THR A 3 4.54 -3.25 -10.91
CA THR A 3 3.77 -2.19 -10.26
C THR A 3 2.95 -2.66 -9.06
N THR A 4 2.32 -3.83 -9.13
CA THR A 4 1.62 -4.41 -7.98
C THR A 4 2.58 -4.71 -6.83
N ALA A 5 3.78 -5.22 -7.13
CA ALA A 5 4.81 -5.47 -6.12
C ALA A 5 5.27 -4.18 -5.42
N ILE A 6 5.41 -3.07 -6.17
CA ILE A 6 5.71 -1.74 -5.60
C ILE A 6 4.62 -1.32 -4.62
N SER A 7 3.36 -1.47 -5.00
CA SER A 7 2.21 -1.11 -4.16
C SER A 7 2.12 -2.00 -2.91
N LEU A 8 2.33 -3.32 -3.05
CA LEU A 8 2.40 -4.24 -1.91
C LEU A 8 3.53 -3.86 -0.94
N ALA A 9 4.73 -3.58 -1.47
CA ALA A 9 5.85 -3.14 -0.67
C ALA A 9 5.53 -1.84 0.10
N ALA A 10 4.82 -0.90 -0.54
CA ALA A 10 4.38 0.34 0.11
C ALA A 10 3.42 0.07 1.27
N VAL A 11 2.42 -0.81 1.09
CA VAL A 11 1.48 -1.16 2.16
C VAL A 11 2.23 -1.73 3.37
N PHE A 12 3.10 -2.72 3.17
CA PHE A 12 3.86 -3.31 4.26
C PHE A 12 4.83 -2.32 4.90
N TYR A 13 5.52 -1.49 4.10
CA TYR A 13 6.42 -0.46 4.62
C TYR A 13 5.71 0.49 5.58
N TYR A 14 4.60 1.08 5.14
CA TYR A 14 3.87 2.04 5.98
C TYR A 14 3.24 1.40 7.21
N LEU A 15 2.76 0.17 7.13
CA LEU A 15 2.30 -0.57 8.31
C LEU A 15 3.43 -0.80 9.32
N LEU A 16 4.61 -1.20 8.85
CA LEU A 16 5.76 -1.47 9.71
C LEU A 16 6.38 -0.20 10.31
N LYS A 17 6.35 0.92 9.58
CA LYS A 17 6.77 2.23 10.08
C LYS A 17 5.78 2.83 11.08
N ASN A 18 4.52 2.37 11.09
CA ASN A 18 3.46 2.88 11.94
C ASN A 18 2.86 1.76 12.82
N PRO A 19 3.54 1.35 13.92
CA PRO A 19 3.12 0.22 14.75
C PRO A 19 1.68 0.33 15.28
N ARG A 20 1.22 1.54 15.57
CA ARG A 20 -0.18 1.80 15.97
C ARG A 20 -1.17 1.35 14.90
N CYS A 21 -0.92 1.70 13.65
CA CYS A 21 -1.79 1.33 12.53
C CYS A 21 -1.72 -0.18 12.26
N HIS A 22 -0.52 -0.75 12.32
CA HIS A 22 -0.34 -2.20 12.21
C HIS A 22 -1.12 -2.95 13.30
N GLN A 23 -1.01 -2.53 14.55
CA GLN A 23 -1.73 -3.15 15.66
C GLN A 23 -3.25 -3.07 15.49
N LYS A 24 -3.79 -1.92 15.07
CA LYS A 24 -5.23 -1.78 14.80
C LYS A 24 -5.70 -2.70 13.66
N LEU A 25 -4.90 -2.82 12.60
CA LEU A 25 -5.22 -3.74 11.52
C LEU A 25 -5.21 -5.19 12.00
N MET A 26 -4.24 -5.57 12.84
CA MET A 26 -4.20 -6.92 13.43
C MET A 26 -5.42 -7.19 14.31
N GLN A 27 -5.86 -6.21 15.11
CA GLN A 27 -7.09 -6.31 15.92
C GLN A 27 -8.33 -6.51 15.04
N GLU A 28 -8.42 -5.77 13.91
CA GLU A 28 -9.53 -5.98 12.95
C GLU A 28 -9.52 -7.41 12.38
N LEU A 29 -8.35 -7.90 11.98
CA LEU A 29 -8.23 -9.25 11.41
C LEU A 29 -8.56 -10.35 12.43
N ASP A 30 -8.10 -10.20 13.67
CA ASP A 30 -8.37 -11.15 14.74
C ASP A 30 -9.88 -11.14 15.12
N ALA A 31 -10.48 -9.96 15.28
CA ALA A 31 -11.92 -9.83 15.52
C ALA A 31 -12.78 -10.38 14.36
N ALA A 32 -12.33 -10.21 13.12
CA ALA A 32 -13.02 -10.74 11.95
C ALA A 32 -12.95 -12.27 11.86
N LEU A 33 -11.87 -12.87 12.38
CA LEU A 33 -11.77 -14.33 12.54
C LEU A 33 -12.71 -14.85 13.63
N GLU A 34 -12.73 -14.19 14.79
CA GLU A 34 -13.58 -14.57 15.92
C GLU A 34 -15.07 -14.46 15.57
N SER A 35 -15.47 -13.43 14.83
CA SER A 35 -16.85 -13.24 14.37
C SER A 35 -17.28 -14.11 13.19
N GLY A 36 -16.36 -14.89 12.59
CA GLY A 36 -16.62 -15.66 11.37
C GLY A 36 -16.74 -14.82 10.09
N THR A 37 -16.43 -13.53 10.13
CA THR A 37 -16.34 -12.68 8.93
C THR A 37 -15.22 -13.13 8.00
N LEU A 38 -14.10 -13.57 8.60
CA LEU A 38 -13.03 -14.30 7.93
C LEU A 38 -13.11 -15.78 8.28
N GLU A 39 -13.13 -16.64 7.29
CA GLU A 39 -13.10 -18.07 7.54
C GLU A 39 -11.68 -18.55 7.93
N ASN A 40 -11.65 -19.49 8.86
CA ASN A 40 -10.40 -20.14 9.27
C ASN A 40 -10.10 -21.34 8.35
N ARG A 41 -9.72 -21.05 7.09
CA ARG A 41 -9.37 -22.07 6.10
C ARG A 41 -7.95 -22.61 6.33
N PRO A 42 -7.69 -23.90 6.05
CA PRO A 42 -6.32 -24.44 6.10
C PRO A 42 -5.32 -23.69 5.21
N SER A 43 -5.79 -23.16 4.06
CA SER A 43 -4.97 -22.33 3.18
C SER A 43 -4.57 -20.98 3.80
N GLY A 44 -5.34 -20.48 4.78
CA GLY A 44 -5.18 -19.15 5.37
C GLY A 44 -5.40 -17.98 4.39
N ILE A 45 -5.89 -18.27 3.18
CA ILE A 45 -6.10 -17.27 2.13
C ILE A 45 -7.43 -16.56 2.34
N THR A 46 -7.39 -15.25 2.50
CA THR A 46 -8.56 -14.38 2.53
C THR A 46 -9.13 -14.23 1.12
N THR A 47 -10.43 -14.38 0.97
CA THR A 47 -11.12 -14.12 -0.30
C THR A 47 -11.33 -12.64 -0.54
N TRP A 48 -11.63 -12.26 -1.80
CA TRP A 48 -12.01 -10.88 -2.13
C TRP A 48 -13.24 -10.41 -1.35
N ALA A 49 -14.28 -11.25 -1.28
CA ALA A 49 -15.52 -10.90 -0.57
C ALA A 49 -15.32 -10.67 0.94
N GLU A 50 -14.43 -11.43 1.56
CA GLU A 50 -14.04 -11.23 2.97
C GLU A 50 -13.26 -9.94 3.16
N SER A 51 -12.28 -9.68 2.29
CA SER A 51 -11.45 -8.47 2.41
C SER A 51 -12.25 -7.16 2.29
N GLN A 52 -13.35 -7.18 1.54
CA GLN A 52 -14.24 -6.02 1.39
C GLN A 52 -15.05 -5.70 2.67
N LYS A 53 -15.06 -6.59 3.64
CA LYS A 53 -15.70 -6.39 4.95
C LYS A 53 -14.75 -5.85 6.02
N LEU A 54 -13.54 -5.47 5.65
CA LEU A 54 -12.47 -5.01 6.53
C LEU A 54 -12.19 -3.52 6.28
N PRO A 55 -12.92 -2.60 6.94
CA PRO A 55 -12.81 -1.18 6.66
C PRO A 55 -11.44 -0.58 7.02
N TYR A 56 -10.77 -1.08 8.06
CA TYR A 56 -9.44 -0.59 8.41
C TYR A 56 -8.37 -1.07 7.43
N LEU A 57 -8.51 -2.30 6.91
CA LEU A 57 -7.68 -2.80 5.82
C LEU A 57 -7.81 -1.92 4.57
N ASP A 58 -9.04 -1.60 4.16
CA ASP A 58 -9.29 -0.70 3.02
C ASP A 58 -8.63 0.66 3.21
N ALA A 59 -8.80 1.25 4.40
CA ALA A 59 -8.20 2.52 4.76
C ALA A 59 -6.66 2.48 4.73
N CYS A 60 -6.03 1.42 5.22
CA CYS A 60 -4.57 1.24 5.17
C CYS A 60 -4.05 1.13 3.73
N ILE A 61 -4.74 0.38 2.88
CA ILE A 61 -4.36 0.21 1.47
C ILE A 61 -4.50 1.55 0.72
N LYS A 62 -5.61 2.26 0.90
CA LYS A 62 -5.85 3.57 0.29
C LYS A 62 -4.79 4.59 0.72
N GLU A 63 -4.44 4.61 2.01
CA GLU A 63 -3.46 5.53 2.53
C GLU A 63 -2.04 5.23 2.01
N ALA A 64 -1.70 3.96 1.87
CA ALA A 64 -0.44 3.57 1.24
C ALA A 64 -0.38 4.00 -0.24
N PHE A 65 -1.46 3.84 -0.99
CA PHE A 65 -1.55 4.31 -2.37
C PHE A 65 -1.48 5.84 -2.49
N ARG A 66 -2.03 6.55 -1.51
CA ARG A 66 -1.96 8.01 -1.46
C ARG A 66 -0.51 8.48 -1.30
N LEU A 67 0.18 7.93 -0.31
CA LEU A 67 1.56 8.33 0.01
C LEU A 67 2.59 7.80 -1.01
N HIS A 68 2.33 6.65 -1.62
CA HIS A 68 3.23 6.03 -2.58
C HIS A 68 2.48 5.53 -3.83
N PRO A 69 1.97 6.44 -4.67
CA PRO A 69 1.45 6.04 -5.97
C PRO A 69 2.57 5.49 -6.85
N ALA A 70 2.36 4.32 -7.47
CA ALA A 70 3.39 3.67 -8.28
C ALA A 70 3.88 4.52 -9.47
N PRO A 71 3.01 5.26 -10.21
CA PRO A 71 3.48 6.20 -11.24
C PRO A 71 4.20 7.40 -10.61
N GLY A 72 5.47 7.61 -10.97
CA GLY A 72 6.30 8.71 -10.47
C GLY A 72 6.29 9.95 -11.35
N LEU A 73 5.95 9.79 -12.63
CA LEU A 73 5.92 10.86 -13.62
C LEU A 73 4.51 11.39 -13.84
N VAL A 74 4.44 12.50 -14.57
CA VAL A 74 3.18 13.12 -14.99
C VAL A 74 2.38 12.16 -15.88
N ILE A 75 1.09 12.04 -15.60
CA ILE A 75 0.16 11.26 -16.42
C ILE A 75 -0.27 12.13 -17.61
N GLU A 76 0.45 11.99 -18.71
CA GLU A 76 0.36 12.88 -19.86
C GLU A 76 -0.87 12.66 -20.72
N ARG A 77 -1.36 13.76 -21.33
CA ARG A 77 -2.39 13.81 -22.37
C ARG A 77 -2.00 14.84 -23.43
N ILE A 78 -2.34 14.56 -24.66
CA ILE A 78 -2.18 15.52 -25.76
C ILE A 78 -3.50 16.26 -25.93
N VAL A 79 -3.45 17.59 -25.88
CA VAL A 79 -4.61 18.44 -26.12
C VAL A 79 -5.10 18.25 -27.56
N PRO A 80 -6.42 18.07 -27.79
CA PRO A 80 -7.01 17.92 -29.13
C PRO A 80 -6.65 19.07 -30.03
N LYS A 81 -6.72 18.87 -31.38
CA LYS A 81 -6.32 19.89 -32.38
C LYS A 81 -7.05 21.24 -32.24
N GLN A 82 -8.28 21.22 -31.74
CA GLN A 82 -9.09 22.44 -31.51
C GLN A 82 -8.70 23.20 -30.24
N GLY A 83 -7.72 22.72 -29.48
CA GLY A 83 -7.40 23.27 -28.19
C GLY A 83 -8.32 22.74 -27.07
N ALA A 84 -8.07 23.18 -25.86
CA ALA A 84 -8.91 22.92 -24.69
C ALA A 84 -8.79 24.05 -23.67
N GLU A 85 -9.88 24.32 -22.95
CA GLU A 85 -9.87 25.20 -21.78
C GLU A 85 -9.47 24.40 -20.53
N ILE A 86 -8.41 24.81 -19.84
CA ILE A 86 -7.93 24.17 -18.62
C ILE A 86 -7.68 25.26 -17.58
N CYS A 87 -8.36 25.17 -16.46
CA CYS A 87 -8.27 26.16 -15.36
C CYS A 87 -8.51 27.62 -15.78
N GLY A 88 -9.37 27.84 -16.79
CA GLY A 88 -9.68 29.17 -17.32
C GLY A 88 -8.71 29.68 -18.39
N GLU A 89 -7.69 28.90 -18.76
CA GLU A 89 -6.72 29.24 -19.78
C GLU A 89 -6.92 28.38 -21.04
N HIS A 90 -6.84 29.03 -22.22
CA HIS A 90 -6.86 28.29 -23.48
C HIS A 90 -5.52 27.66 -23.80
N ILE A 91 -5.51 26.32 -23.88
CA ILE A 91 -4.31 25.53 -24.21
C ILE A 91 -4.37 25.10 -25.68
N PRO A 92 -3.36 25.45 -26.50
CA PRO A 92 -3.32 25.09 -27.92
C PRO A 92 -3.30 23.59 -28.16
N GLY A 93 -3.88 23.17 -29.30
CA GLY A 93 -3.86 21.79 -29.75
C GLY A 93 -2.43 21.27 -29.94
N GLY A 94 -2.21 19.99 -29.56
CA GLY A 94 -0.90 19.36 -29.60
C GLY A 94 -0.03 19.58 -28.34
N THR A 95 -0.43 20.49 -27.45
CA THR A 95 0.26 20.70 -26.16
C THR A 95 0.14 19.43 -25.30
N ILE A 96 1.24 19.05 -24.63
CA ILE A 96 1.24 17.95 -23.64
C ILE A 96 0.90 18.54 -22.27
N VAL A 97 -0.19 18.06 -21.68
CA VAL A 97 -0.64 18.42 -20.32
C VAL A 97 -0.78 17.18 -19.47
N GLY A 98 -0.76 17.32 -18.15
CA GLY A 98 -1.00 16.16 -17.29
C GLY A 98 -0.96 16.49 -15.80
N CYS A 99 -1.31 15.48 -15.00
CA CYS A 99 -1.31 15.54 -13.54
C CYS A 99 -0.28 14.59 -12.97
N ASN A 100 0.38 15.00 -11.88
CA ASN A 100 1.27 14.13 -11.13
C ASN A 100 0.56 13.64 -9.86
N ALA A 101 0.45 12.32 -9.70
CA ALA A 101 -0.21 11.69 -8.55
C ALA A 101 0.48 12.07 -7.23
N TRP A 102 1.82 12.15 -7.20
CA TRP A 102 2.60 12.51 -6.01
C TRP A 102 2.29 13.92 -5.52
N VAL A 103 1.97 14.85 -6.42
CA VAL A 103 1.58 16.22 -6.09
C VAL A 103 0.12 16.25 -5.64
N ILE A 104 -0.79 15.69 -6.42
CA ILE A 104 -2.23 15.73 -6.12
C ILE A 104 -2.55 15.02 -4.80
N HIS A 105 -1.95 13.87 -4.53
CA HIS A 105 -2.18 13.11 -3.31
C HIS A 105 -1.64 13.78 -2.03
N ARG A 106 -0.90 14.90 -2.17
CA ARG A 106 -0.38 15.71 -1.05
C ARG A 106 -1.00 17.10 -0.96
N ARG A 107 -2.15 17.30 -1.61
CA ARG A 107 -2.88 18.57 -1.52
C ARG A 107 -3.66 18.65 -0.20
N PRO A 108 -3.31 19.60 0.71
CA PRO A 108 -4.01 19.75 2.00
C PRO A 108 -5.50 20.02 1.82
N GLU A 109 -5.89 20.74 0.78
CA GLU A 109 -7.30 21.07 0.47
C GLU A 109 -8.15 19.84 0.14
N ILE A 110 -7.50 18.68 -0.09
CA ILE A 110 -8.15 17.42 -0.41
C ILE A 110 -8.00 16.44 0.75
N PHE A 111 -6.79 16.32 1.29
CA PHE A 111 -6.42 15.25 2.21
C PHE A 111 -6.17 15.74 3.66
N GLY A 112 -6.32 17.05 3.94
CA GLY A 112 -6.05 17.66 5.25
C GLY A 112 -4.59 18.05 5.44
N ASP A 113 -4.30 18.76 6.54
CA ASP A 113 -2.98 19.39 6.75
C ASP A 113 -1.86 18.39 7.02
N ASP A 114 -2.20 17.19 7.49
CA ASP A 114 -1.27 16.10 7.80
C ASP A 114 -0.94 15.18 6.61
N VAL A 115 -0.77 15.77 5.43
CA VAL A 115 -0.63 15.02 4.15
C VAL A 115 0.58 14.08 4.11
N GLU A 116 1.63 14.32 4.90
CA GLU A 116 2.80 13.44 4.97
C GLU A 116 2.64 12.29 5.97
N ALA A 117 1.64 12.35 6.85
CA ALA A 117 1.39 11.31 7.84
C ALA A 117 0.64 10.12 7.22
N PHE A 118 1.06 8.90 7.58
CA PHE A 118 0.28 7.70 7.31
C PHE A 118 -0.83 7.58 8.34
N ARG A 119 -2.03 8.04 7.97
CA ARG A 119 -3.22 8.08 8.82
C ARG A 119 -4.42 7.43 8.13
N PRO A 120 -4.58 6.11 8.24
CA PRO A 120 -5.73 5.39 7.65
C PRO A 120 -7.08 5.94 8.10
N GLU A 121 -7.15 6.45 9.33
CA GLU A 121 -8.37 7.02 9.91
C GLU A 121 -8.94 8.17 9.08
N ARG A 122 -8.13 8.88 8.27
CA ARG A 122 -8.65 9.93 7.38
C ARG A 122 -9.75 9.43 6.44
N TRP A 123 -9.68 8.15 6.03
CA TRP A 123 -10.67 7.51 5.15
C TRP A 123 -11.93 7.08 5.89
N LEU A 124 -11.82 6.82 7.20
CA LEU A 124 -12.91 6.35 8.05
C LEU A 124 -13.68 7.51 8.67
N ASP A 125 -12.96 8.54 9.13
CA ASP A 125 -13.52 9.69 9.85
C ASP A 125 -14.11 10.75 8.91
N ALA A 126 -13.77 10.70 7.62
CA ALA A 126 -14.24 11.66 6.62
C ALA A 126 -15.75 11.58 6.40
N SER A 127 -16.40 12.74 6.30
CA SER A 127 -17.78 12.82 5.81
C SER A 127 -17.90 12.23 4.39
N PRO A 128 -19.10 11.80 3.96
CA PRO A 128 -19.30 11.24 2.64
C PRO A 128 -18.80 12.14 1.50
N ASP A 129 -19.00 13.45 1.61
CA ASP A 129 -18.57 14.41 0.59
C ASP A 129 -17.05 14.55 0.52
N VAL A 130 -16.40 14.64 1.70
CA VAL A 130 -14.93 14.68 1.79
C VAL A 130 -14.32 13.37 1.25
N ARG A 131 -14.89 12.22 1.62
CA ARG A 131 -14.45 10.92 1.11
C ARG A 131 -14.58 10.83 -0.40
N LYS A 132 -15.71 11.26 -0.97
CA LYS A 132 -15.92 11.32 -2.42
C LYS A 132 -14.90 12.20 -3.12
N LYS A 133 -14.54 13.35 -2.51
CA LYS A 133 -13.49 14.26 -3.02
C LYS A 133 -12.12 13.58 -2.99
N MET A 134 -11.76 12.92 -1.90
CA MET A 134 -10.51 12.17 -1.76
C MET A 134 -10.44 11.03 -2.79
N ASP A 135 -11.46 10.16 -2.85
CA ASP A 135 -11.52 9.03 -3.79
C ASP A 135 -11.44 9.51 -5.26
N GLY A 136 -12.11 10.62 -5.60
CA GLY A 136 -12.07 11.24 -6.93
C GLY A 136 -10.71 11.88 -7.28
N SER A 137 -9.87 12.11 -6.30
CA SER A 137 -8.52 12.70 -6.49
C SER A 137 -7.40 11.66 -6.50
N MET A 138 -7.73 10.38 -6.31
CA MET A 138 -6.77 9.28 -6.29
C MET A 138 -6.36 8.88 -7.71
N LEU A 139 -5.10 9.14 -8.07
CA LEU A 139 -4.55 8.96 -9.42
C LEU A 139 -3.57 7.78 -9.55
N GLN A 140 -3.44 6.91 -8.53
CA GLN A 140 -2.51 5.77 -8.56
C GLN A 140 -2.74 4.78 -9.71
N PHE A 141 -3.93 4.79 -10.29
CA PHE A 141 -4.28 4.00 -11.48
C PHE A 141 -4.59 4.86 -12.71
N GLY A 142 -4.31 6.17 -12.65
CA GLY A 142 -4.75 7.12 -13.65
C GLY A 142 -6.25 7.36 -13.60
N MET A 143 -6.76 8.10 -14.60
CA MET A 143 -8.18 8.48 -14.67
C MET A 143 -8.67 8.58 -16.12
N GLY A 144 -9.98 8.48 -16.31
CA GLY A 144 -10.65 8.61 -17.61
C GLY A 144 -10.37 7.42 -18.55
N ALA A 145 -10.40 7.67 -19.85
CA ALA A 145 -10.25 6.63 -20.88
C ALA A 145 -8.89 5.90 -20.87
N ARG A 146 -7.88 6.42 -20.16
CA ARG A 146 -6.54 5.84 -20.04
C ARG A 146 -6.29 5.28 -18.64
N THR A 147 -7.33 5.02 -17.85
CA THR A 147 -7.22 4.31 -16.58
C THR A 147 -6.53 2.98 -16.77
N CYS A 148 -5.73 2.58 -15.77
CA CYS A 148 -4.96 1.33 -15.80
C CYS A 148 -5.87 0.11 -16.06
N ILE A 149 -5.59 -0.62 -17.13
CA ILE A 149 -6.33 -1.83 -17.51
C ILE A 149 -6.19 -2.95 -16.47
N GLY A 150 -5.04 -3.00 -15.77
CA GLY A 150 -4.76 -4.00 -14.72
C GLY A 150 -5.28 -3.62 -13.33
N LYS A 151 -6.00 -2.50 -13.17
CA LYS A 151 -6.48 -2.01 -11.86
C LYS A 151 -7.17 -3.09 -11.03
N ASN A 152 -8.14 -3.78 -11.62
CA ASN A 152 -8.94 -4.76 -10.89
C ASN A 152 -8.12 -5.99 -10.45
N ILE A 153 -7.17 -6.42 -11.27
CA ILE A 153 -6.26 -7.53 -10.93
C ILE A 153 -5.33 -7.12 -9.79
N SER A 154 -4.71 -5.93 -9.88
CA SER A 154 -3.84 -5.42 -8.83
C SER A 154 -4.57 -5.25 -7.51
N LEU A 155 -5.79 -4.72 -7.52
CA LEU A 155 -6.61 -4.61 -6.31
C LEU A 155 -6.95 -5.99 -5.74
N LEU A 156 -7.38 -6.93 -6.59
CA LEU A 156 -7.66 -8.31 -6.16
C LEU A 156 -6.45 -8.95 -5.46
N GLU A 157 -5.27 -8.80 -6.04
CA GLU A 157 -4.02 -9.32 -5.47
C GLU A 157 -3.72 -8.68 -4.11
N ILE A 158 -3.75 -7.34 -4.02
CA ILE A 158 -3.38 -6.61 -2.79
C ILE A 158 -4.36 -6.92 -1.66
N TYR A 159 -5.67 -6.82 -1.90
CA TYR A 159 -6.71 -7.06 -0.89
C TYR A 159 -6.77 -8.52 -0.41
N LYS A 160 -6.29 -9.48 -1.21
CA LYS A 160 -6.16 -10.88 -0.79
C LYS A 160 -4.85 -11.15 -0.09
N LEU A 161 -3.73 -10.66 -0.63
CA LEU A 161 -2.40 -10.99 -0.13
C LEU A 161 -2.11 -10.32 1.22
N VAL A 162 -2.44 -9.03 1.39
CA VAL A 162 -2.12 -8.31 2.63
C VAL A 162 -2.73 -8.99 3.86
N PRO A 163 -4.06 -9.21 3.94
CA PRO A 163 -4.65 -9.87 5.11
C PRO A 163 -4.22 -11.34 5.24
N SER A 164 -4.12 -12.09 4.13
CA SER A 164 -3.66 -13.48 4.17
C SER A 164 -2.25 -13.61 4.74
N PHE A 165 -1.39 -12.67 4.40
CA PHE A 165 -0.01 -12.65 4.84
C PHE A 165 0.10 -12.28 6.32
N LEU A 166 -0.56 -11.20 6.73
CA LEU A 166 -0.57 -10.73 8.12
C LEU A 166 -1.19 -11.74 9.09
N ARG A 167 -2.16 -12.52 8.66
CA ARG A 167 -2.76 -13.59 9.46
C ARG A 167 -1.80 -14.76 9.73
N ARG A 168 -0.89 -15.06 8.80
CA ARG A 168 -0.01 -16.22 8.86
C ARG A 168 1.39 -15.89 9.37
N PHE A 169 1.85 -14.67 9.11
CA PHE A 169 3.22 -14.28 9.37
C PHE A 169 3.28 -13.02 10.21
N GLU A 170 4.19 -13.01 11.15
CA GLU A 170 4.65 -11.79 11.79
C GLU A 170 5.68 -11.14 10.86
N VAL A 171 5.38 -9.92 10.40
CA VAL A 171 6.24 -9.18 9.48
C VAL A 171 7.09 -8.20 10.26
N ARG A 172 8.40 -8.21 10.06
CA ARG A 172 9.34 -7.28 10.69
C ARG A 172 10.21 -6.62 9.63
N LEU A 173 10.42 -5.33 9.76
CA LEU A 173 11.31 -4.57 8.89
C LEU A 173 12.77 -4.88 9.27
N LEU A 174 13.54 -5.40 8.32
CA LEU A 174 14.99 -5.56 8.43
C LEU A 174 15.68 -4.38 7.75
N LEU A 175 16.41 -3.63 8.55
CA LEU A 175 17.38 -2.67 8.02
C LEU A 175 18.73 -3.36 7.98
N ILE A 176 19.10 -3.90 6.85
CA ILE A 176 20.42 -4.50 6.64
C ILE A 176 21.42 -3.35 6.54
N ARG A 177 22.44 -3.36 7.40
CA ARG A 177 23.69 -2.65 7.16
C ARG A 177 24.20 -3.12 5.80
N ALA A 178 24.50 -2.18 4.91
CA ALA A 178 25.12 -2.46 3.62
C ALA A 178 26.46 -3.19 3.85
N ALA A 179 26.41 -4.49 3.99
CA ALA A 179 27.56 -5.35 3.77
C ALA A 179 27.60 -5.60 2.26
N LYS A 180 28.71 -5.21 1.65
CA LYS A 180 29.09 -5.65 0.31
C LYS A 180 29.03 -7.18 0.31
N SER A 181 28.02 -7.78 -0.30
CA SER A 181 28.16 -9.13 -0.83
C SER A 181 27.13 -9.42 -1.90
N ARG A 182 27.65 -9.99 -2.98
CA ARG A 182 26.93 -10.49 -4.16
C ARG A 182 26.18 -11.82 -3.89
N ASP A 183 26.07 -12.26 -2.63
CA ASP A 183 25.75 -13.64 -2.29
C ASP A 183 24.43 -13.80 -1.54
N PHE A 184 23.37 -13.08 -1.95
CA PHE A 184 22.07 -13.29 -1.34
C PHE A 184 21.04 -13.79 -2.36
N CYS A 185 21.27 -15.00 -2.86
CA CYS A 185 20.32 -15.78 -3.66
C CYS A 185 20.29 -17.27 -3.30
N GLU A 186 20.64 -17.66 -2.07
CA GLU A 186 20.44 -19.05 -1.65
C GLU A 186 19.76 -19.09 -0.29
N GLY A 187 18.57 -19.71 -0.26
CA GLY A 187 17.79 -19.88 0.94
C GLY A 187 18.40 -20.93 1.85
N GLU A 188 18.85 -20.53 3.01
CA GLU A 188 19.02 -21.45 4.13
C GLU A 188 17.75 -21.45 4.99
N PHE A 189 16.91 -22.45 4.78
CA PHE A 189 16.01 -22.95 5.78
C PHE A 189 16.83 -23.79 6.78
N ALA A 190 17.60 -23.14 7.64
CA ALA A 190 18.33 -23.81 8.70
C ALA A 190 17.54 -23.77 10.01
N ASN A 191 17.11 -24.94 10.41
CA ASN A 191 16.81 -25.43 11.76
C ASN A 191 16.75 -24.41 12.91
N GLY A 192 15.53 -24.06 13.33
CA GLY A 192 15.11 -24.13 14.72
C GLY A 192 15.80 -23.29 15.79
N HIS A 193 16.07 -21.98 15.59
CA HIS A 193 16.10 -21.03 16.71
C HIS A 193 15.68 -19.63 16.25
N PRO A 194 14.78 -18.96 17.00
CA PRO A 194 14.31 -17.63 16.63
C PRO A 194 15.37 -16.59 17.03
N GLN A 195 16.19 -16.16 16.07
CA GLN A 195 16.97 -14.94 16.29
C GLN A 195 16.00 -13.76 16.26
N GLN A 196 15.90 -13.06 17.38
CA GLN A 196 15.23 -11.78 17.49
C GLN A 196 15.96 -10.77 16.61
N VAL A 197 15.37 -10.45 15.47
CA VAL A 197 15.88 -9.37 14.62
C VAL A 197 15.19 -8.09 15.06
N GLN A 198 15.90 -7.27 15.83
CA GLN A 198 15.47 -5.92 16.17
C GLN A 198 15.66 -5.00 14.95
N LEU A 199 14.76 -4.03 14.79
CA LEU A 199 14.94 -2.92 13.86
C LEU A 199 16.27 -2.21 14.14
N ALA A 200 17.20 -2.27 13.21
CA ALA A 200 18.52 -1.66 13.39
C ALA A 200 18.45 -0.12 13.43
N ASN A 201 17.48 0.47 12.75
CA ASN A 201 17.14 1.90 12.86
C ASN A 201 15.71 2.14 12.31
N PRO A 202 14.68 2.31 13.18
CA PRO A 202 13.31 2.58 12.77
C PRO A 202 13.12 3.96 12.12
N GLU A 203 14.07 4.88 12.30
CA GLU A 203 14.00 6.23 11.75
C GLU A 203 14.50 6.32 10.31
N LYS A 204 15.27 5.30 9.85
CA LYS A 204 15.80 5.32 8.49
C LYS A 204 14.68 5.13 7.46
N GLU A 205 14.58 6.09 6.56
CA GLU A 205 13.68 5.98 5.40
C GLU A 205 14.27 5.08 4.31
N TRP A 206 13.40 4.43 3.55
CA TRP A 206 13.79 3.73 2.33
C TRP A 206 14.30 4.72 1.28
N ARG A 207 15.17 4.27 0.42
CA ARG A 207 15.56 5.06 -0.75
C ARG A 207 14.58 4.83 -1.88
N LEU A 208 14.25 5.87 -2.64
CA LEU A 208 13.42 5.79 -3.81
C LEU A 208 14.27 5.96 -5.07
N HIS A 209 14.07 5.10 -6.04
CA HIS A 209 14.58 5.28 -7.39
C HIS A 209 13.47 5.88 -8.25
N ASN A 210 13.66 7.13 -8.64
CA ASN A 210 12.68 7.85 -9.45
C ASN A 210 12.85 7.47 -10.92
N ALA A 211 11.87 6.76 -11.43
CA ALA A 211 11.73 6.39 -12.83
C ALA A 211 10.24 6.51 -13.20
N TRP A 212 9.82 5.93 -14.32
CA TRP A 212 8.40 5.90 -14.67
C TRP A 212 7.54 5.30 -13.52
N PHE A 213 8.05 4.26 -12.88
CA PHE A 213 7.50 3.74 -11.62
C PHE A 213 8.50 3.98 -10.50
N VAL A 214 8.03 4.56 -9.38
CA VAL A 214 8.87 4.83 -8.21
C VAL A 214 9.14 3.52 -7.48
N LYS A 215 10.37 3.04 -7.58
CA LYS A 215 10.83 1.78 -6.98
C LYS A 215 11.46 2.05 -5.62
N GLN A 216 11.08 1.25 -4.64
CA GLN A 216 11.71 1.25 -3.33
C GLN A 216 13.05 0.51 -3.40
N LEU A 217 14.05 1.06 -2.72
CA LEU A 217 15.36 0.45 -2.51
C LEU A 217 15.58 0.24 -1.02
N ASP A 218 16.35 -0.77 -0.68
CA ASP A 218 16.72 -1.10 0.71
C ASP A 218 15.53 -1.46 1.61
N PHE A 219 14.41 -1.91 1.03
CA PHE A 219 13.28 -2.44 1.78
C PHE A 219 13.43 -3.96 1.91
N ASN A 220 14.02 -4.39 3.02
CA ASN A 220 14.19 -5.79 3.34
C ASN A 220 13.32 -6.15 4.55
N THR A 221 12.60 -7.25 4.46
CA THR A 221 11.69 -7.71 5.51
C THR A 221 11.98 -9.18 5.84
N THR A 222 11.78 -9.55 7.09
CA THR A 222 11.73 -10.95 7.53
C THR A 222 10.32 -11.32 7.91
N PHE A 223 10.03 -12.60 7.76
CA PHE A 223 8.74 -13.19 8.04
C PHE A 223 8.92 -14.34 9.04
N ARG A 224 8.05 -14.38 10.06
CA ARG A 224 7.94 -15.52 10.97
C ARG A 224 6.50 -16.03 10.91
N PRO A 225 6.27 -17.36 10.96
CA PRO A 225 4.94 -17.88 11.22
C PRO A 225 4.40 -17.29 12.53
N ARG A 226 3.17 -16.84 12.54
CA ARG A 226 2.48 -16.53 13.80
C ARG A 226 2.35 -17.83 14.57
N SER A 227 2.79 -17.84 15.84
CA SER A 227 2.54 -18.97 16.72
C SER A 227 1.02 -19.11 16.83
N SER A 228 0.49 -20.27 16.39
CA SER A 228 -0.88 -20.65 16.70
C SER A 228 -0.95 -20.73 18.22
N THR A 229 -1.70 -19.86 18.86
CA THR A 229 -2.14 -20.08 20.23
C THR A 229 -2.89 -21.40 20.19
N PRO A 230 -2.49 -22.45 20.94
CA PRO A 230 -3.24 -23.68 20.96
C PRO A 230 -4.63 -23.32 21.47
N MET A 231 -5.66 -23.59 20.64
CA MET A 231 -7.02 -23.61 21.17
C MET A 231 -7.04 -24.70 22.23
N THR A 232 -7.10 -24.30 23.48
CA THR A 232 -7.50 -25.19 24.56
C THR A 232 -8.93 -25.57 24.30
N VAL A 233 -9.12 -26.73 23.67
CA VAL A 233 -10.42 -27.40 23.63
C VAL A 233 -10.65 -27.91 25.04
N SER A 234 -11.50 -27.22 25.78
CA SER A 234 -12.11 -27.70 27.02
C SER A 234 -13.36 -28.47 26.69
#